data_47d4d930ef6efad0adbc7dfe0ae3c7bc
#
_entry.id   47d4d930ef6efad0adbc7dfe0ae3c7bc
#
_cell.length_a   1.000
_cell.length_b   1.000
_cell.length_c   1.000
_cell.angle_alpha   90.00
_cell.angle_beta   90.00
_cell.angle_gamma   90.00
#
_symmetry.space_group_name_H-M   'P 1'
#
loop_
_entity.id
_entity.type
_entity.pdbx_description
1 polymer ?
#
loop_
_entity_poly.entity_id
_entity_poly.type
_entity_poly.pdbx_seq_one_letter_code
_entity_poly.pdbx_strand_id
1 'polypeptide(L)'
;KSTDGGDTWKHMGLKQTRHISRVRIHPENPDLLYVAAIGNPFGPGKDRGIYQSKDGGKSWKQIFFKHEQAGVIDLVMCDHDPNILYASTFEVLRRTWGLKAGGPNSGIFKSTDGGDTWEEITRNPGLPSHNLGRIGQAHSKAMPDRITALIDSKEKNGLYQSDDGGKTWEWLTDHVGITQRPFYYYHLHASPHNGNELWVASNKLWWSLDGGKTWEQRSGTKDDFHDIKFDPNDKDRMIVTHDGGVMVTLNGGKTWSTPFTQPNQQVYRVDVDSQFPYNLYGNNQDLIGYKVPSASIWGGISQADVTVVGSGESGASVPPVSYTH
;
A
#
# COMPACT_ATOMS: atom_id res chain seq x y z
N LYS A 1 -7.32 17.13 2.85
CA LYS A 1 -7.74 17.64 1.54
C LYS A 1 -6.94 18.87 1.17
N SER A 2 -6.43 18.92 -0.03
CA SER A 2 -5.88 20.11 -0.67
C SER A 2 -6.89 20.66 -1.71
N THR A 3 -6.87 21.97 -1.94
CA THR A 3 -7.63 22.67 -3.00
C THR A 3 -6.73 23.55 -3.88
N ASP A 4 -5.41 23.44 -3.69
CA ASP A 4 -4.36 24.25 -4.33
C ASP A 4 -3.25 23.36 -4.93
N GLY A 5 -3.59 22.17 -5.42
CA GLY A 5 -2.65 21.25 -6.05
C GLY A 5 -1.68 20.55 -5.11
N GLY A 6 -1.89 20.63 -3.81
CA GLY A 6 -1.05 19.98 -2.80
C GLY A 6 -0.14 20.92 -2.02
N ASP A 7 -0.19 22.22 -2.29
CA ASP A 7 0.61 23.23 -1.58
C ASP A 7 0.22 23.33 -0.11
N THR A 8 -1.09 23.29 0.17
CA THR A 8 -1.60 23.26 1.55
C THR A 8 -2.58 22.11 1.77
N TRP A 9 -2.63 21.60 3.01
CA TRP A 9 -3.47 20.46 3.37
C TRP A 9 -4.32 20.75 4.60
N LYS A 10 -5.62 20.45 4.51
CA LYS A 10 -6.58 20.53 5.62
C LYS A 10 -6.93 19.11 6.08
N HIS A 11 -6.86 18.88 7.40
CA HIS A 11 -7.34 17.66 8.01
C HIS A 11 -8.88 17.61 7.97
N MET A 12 -9.45 16.47 7.53
CA MET A 12 -10.88 16.33 7.26
C MET A 12 -11.61 15.39 8.24
N GLY A 13 -11.10 15.19 9.43
CA GLY A 13 -11.74 14.33 10.46
C GLY A 13 -11.12 12.93 10.56
N LEU A 14 -11.85 11.99 11.22
CA LEU A 14 -11.43 10.60 11.42
C LEU A 14 -10.11 10.42 12.19
N LYS A 15 -9.76 11.33 13.12
CA LYS A 15 -8.53 11.24 13.93
C LYS A 15 -8.41 9.94 14.71
N GLN A 16 -9.53 9.41 15.17
CA GLN A 16 -9.61 8.19 15.98
C GLN A 16 -9.24 6.93 15.19
N THR A 17 -9.41 6.93 13.87
CA THR A 17 -9.16 5.74 13.03
C THR A 17 -7.68 5.40 12.90
N ARG A 18 -6.80 6.37 13.13
CA ARG A 18 -5.33 6.27 13.07
C ARG A 18 -4.78 5.81 11.73
N HIS A 19 -5.08 4.57 11.30
CA HIS A 19 -4.56 3.98 10.06
C HIS A 19 -5.67 3.85 9.03
N ILE A 20 -5.50 4.57 7.93
CA ILE A 20 -6.35 4.52 6.73
C ILE A 20 -5.64 3.68 5.67
N SER A 21 -6.33 2.69 5.14
CA SER A 21 -5.79 1.83 4.08
C SER A 21 -6.14 2.33 2.68
N ARG A 22 -7.36 2.80 2.50
CA ARG A 22 -7.85 3.28 1.19
C ARG A 22 -8.79 4.47 1.33
N VAL A 23 -8.73 5.33 0.33
CA VAL A 23 -9.72 6.39 0.08
C VAL A 23 -10.28 6.17 -1.32
N ARG A 24 -11.60 6.17 -1.45
CA ARG A 24 -12.30 6.13 -2.74
C ARG A 24 -13.17 7.34 -2.87
N ILE A 25 -13.09 8.00 -4.02
CA ILE A 25 -13.91 9.15 -4.37
C ILE A 25 -14.84 8.69 -5.49
N HIS A 26 -16.13 8.96 -5.33
CA HIS A 26 -17.11 8.63 -6.37
C HIS A 26 -16.78 9.39 -7.66
N PRO A 27 -16.70 8.72 -8.83
CA PRO A 27 -16.20 9.34 -10.07
C PRO A 27 -17.03 10.51 -10.55
N GLU A 28 -18.34 10.50 -10.32
CA GLU A 28 -19.28 11.54 -10.77
C GLU A 28 -19.68 12.52 -9.66
N ASN A 29 -19.40 12.20 -8.39
CA ASN A 29 -19.76 13.05 -7.26
C ASN A 29 -18.58 13.16 -6.26
N PRO A 30 -17.73 14.19 -6.38
CA PRO A 30 -16.56 14.34 -5.52
C PRO A 30 -16.88 14.62 -4.04
N ASP A 31 -18.13 14.89 -3.70
CA ASP A 31 -18.58 15.03 -2.31
C ASP A 31 -18.90 13.68 -1.66
N LEU A 32 -19.07 12.62 -2.46
CA LEU A 32 -19.26 11.25 -1.97
C LEU A 32 -17.91 10.54 -1.90
N LEU A 33 -17.48 10.23 -0.67
CA LEU A 33 -16.19 9.61 -0.39
C LEU A 33 -16.36 8.41 0.54
N TYR A 34 -15.48 7.45 0.36
CA TYR A 34 -15.36 6.28 1.23
C TYR A 34 -13.93 6.18 1.76
N VAL A 35 -13.80 5.89 3.05
CA VAL A 35 -12.53 5.69 3.73
C VAL A 35 -12.54 4.33 4.41
N ALA A 36 -11.61 3.47 4.02
CA ALA A 36 -11.36 2.21 4.69
C ALA A 36 -10.33 2.39 5.81
N ALA A 37 -10.71 2.02 7.03
CA ALA A 37 -9.90 2.19 8.21
C ALA A 37 -9.50 0.83 8.81
N ILE A 38 -8.19 0.62 8.95
CA ILE A 38 -7.63 -0.49 9.72
C ILE A 38 -7.84 -0.24 11.21
N GLY A 39 -7.86 1.03 11.63
CA GLY A 39 -7.92 1.44 13.02
C GLY A 39 -6.57 1.29 13.72
N ASN A 40 -6.59 1.11 15.04
CA ASN A 40 -5.40 0.91 15.84
C ASN A 40 -4.87 -0.54 15.72
N PRO A 41 -3.72 -0.82 15.08
CA PRO A 41 -3.20 -2.18 14.98
C PRO A 41 -2.58 -2.69 16.30
N PHE A 42 -2.40 -1.84 17.31
CA PHE A 42 -1.80 -2.20 18.59
C PHE A 42 -2.83 -2.62 19.66
N GLY A 43 -4.13 -2.52 19.35
CA GLY A 43 -5.21 -2.91 20.26
C GLY A 43 -6.56 -3.00 19.55
N PRO A 44 -7.57 -3.58 20.20
CA PRO A 44 -8.94 -3.60 19.68
C PRO A 44 -9.51 -2.18 19.65
N GLY A 45 -10.51 -1.94 18.77
CA GLY A 45 -11.16 -0.65 18.67
C GLY A 45 -12.36 -0.66 17.74
N LYS A 46 -13.32 0.22 18.03
CA LYS A 46 -14.54 0.41 17.23
C LYS A 46 -14.34 1.37 16.05
N ASP A 47 -13.16 1.98 15.94
CA ASP A 47 -12.83 2.95 14.90
C ASP A 47 -12.35 2.29 13.60
N ARG A 48 -12.58 0.98 13.47
CA ARG A 48 -12.27 0.15 12.32
C ARG A 48 -13.47 0.11 11.37
N GLY A 49 -13.24 -0.13 10.07
CA GLY A 49 -14.34 -0.32 9.14
C GLY A 49 -14.35 0.65 7.97
N ILE A 50 -15.53 0.95 7.44
CA ILE A 50 -15.68 1.89 6.32
C ILE A 50 -16.48 3.09 6.78
N TYR A 51 -15.97 4.26 6.43
CA TYR A 51 -16.62 5.55 6.67
C TYR A 51 -17.01 6.18 5.34
N GLN A 52 -18.22 6.73 5.28
CA GLN A 52 -18.75 7.46 4.13
C GLN A 52 -18.92 8.93 4.49
N SER A 53 -18.55 9.82 3.58
CA SER A 53 -18.92 11.22 3.58
C SER A 53 -19.77 11.52 2.36
N LYS A 54 -20.78 12.38 2.51
CA LYS A 54 -21.64 12.89 1.43
C LYS A 54 -21.50 14.41 1.25
N ASP A 55 -20.48 15.03 1.88
CA ASP A 55 -20.27 16.47 1.95
C ASP A 55 -18.80 16.88 1.73
N GLY A 56 -18.06 16.07 0.97
CA GLY A 56 -16.66 16.34 0.64
C GLY A 56 -15.69 16.16 1.79
N GLY A 57 -16.05 15.32 2.76
CA GLY A 57 -15.22 14.97 3.92
C GLY A 57 -15.44 15.88 5.14
N LYS A 58 -16.47 16.71 5.16
CA LYS A 58 -16.78 17.57 6.32
C LYS A 58 -17.39 16.78 7.48
N SER A 59 -18.23 15.79 7.15
CA SER A 59 -18.80 14.83 8.12
C SER A 59 -18.64 13.39 7.64
N TRP A 60 -18.64 12.45 8.59
CA TRP A 60 -18.40 11.04 8.34
C TRP A 60 -19.39 10.16 9.10
N LYS A 61 -19.94 9.16 8.40
CA LYS A 61 -20.76 8.11 8.96
C LYS A 61 -20.03 6.78 8.80
N GLN A 62 -19.89 6.00 9.88
CA GLN A 62 -19.45 4.60 9.79
C GLN A 62 -20.56 3.76 9.17
N ILE A 63 -20.33 3.19 7.99
CA ILE A 63 -21.31 2.41 7.22
C ILE A 63 -21.01 0.90 7.26
N PHE A 64 -19.81 0.50 7.71
CA PHE A 64 -19.45 -0.89 7.87
C PHE A 64 -18.51 -1.06 9.07
N PHE A 65 -18.80 -2.07 9.87
CA PHE A 65 -17.98 -2.52 10.99
C PHE A 65 -18.12 -4.02 11.16
N LYS A 66 -17.04 -4.78 11.14
CA LYS A 66 -17.07 -6.24 11.32
C LYS A 66 -16.75 -6.63 12.76
N HIS A 67 -15.62 -6.20 13.30
CA HIS A 67 -15.14 -6.61 14.60
C HIS A 67 -14.06 -5.67 15.15
N GLU A 68 -13.93 -5.56 16.48
CA GLU A 68 -12.93 -4.68 17.12
C GLU A 68 -11.47 -5.05 16.81
N GLN A 69 -11.18 -6.27 16.35
CA GLN A 69 -9.84 -6.73 15.98
C GLN A 69 -9.60 -6.71 14.47
N ALA A 70 -10.64 -6.52 13.64
CA ALA A 70 -10.55 -6.55 12.19
C ALA A 70 -10.89 -5.18 11.58
N GLY A 71 -9.93 -4.56 10.92
CA GLY A 71 -10.15 -3.35 10.14
C GLY A 71 -10.31 -3.66 8.66
N VAL A 72 -10.70 -2.66 7.87
CA VAL A 72 -10.78 -2.81 6.41
C VAL A 72 -9.43 -2.45 5.81
N ILE A 73 -8.77 -3.44 5.18
CA ILE A 73 -7.42 -3.32 4.61
C ILE A 73 -7.45 -2.93 3.14
N ASP A 74 -8.50 -3.31 2.43
CA ASP A 74 -8.68 -2.91 1.04
C ASP A 74 -10.15 -2.59 0.75
N LEU A 75 -10.35 -1.67 -0.20
CA LEU A 75 -11.66 -1.22 -0.65
C LEU A 75 -11.58 -0.94 -2.14
N VAL A 76 -12.39 -1.62 -2.91
CA VAL A 76 -12.53 -1.44 -4.36
C VAL A 76 -13.90 -0.88 -4.65
N MET A 77 -13.96 0.16 -5.47
CA MET A 77 -15.18 0.70 -6.08
C MET A 77 -15.15 0.32 -7.55
N CYS A 78 -16.23 -0.27 -8.06
CA CYS A 78 -16.29 -0.67 -9.45
C CYS A 78 -16.50 0.56 -10.36
N ASP A 79 -15.62 0.74 -11.34
CA ASP A 79 -15.64 1.92 -12.22
C ASP A 79 -16.88 1.97 -13.13
N HIS A 80 -17.50 0.81 -13.43
CA HIS A 80 -18.67 0.72 -14.29
C HIS A 80 -19.99 0.99 -13.53
N ASP A 81 -20.02 0.67 -12.24
CA ASP A 81 -21.12 0.96 -11.32
C ASP A 81 -20.54 1.27 -9.93
N PRO A 82 -20.40 2.55 -9.57
CA PRO A 82 -19.83 2.96 -8.28
C PRO A 82 -20.63 2.55 -7.04
N ASN A 83 -21.88 2.05 -7.22
CA ASN A 83 -22.65 1.46 -6.12
C ASN A 83 -22.12 0.07 -5.74
N ILE A 84 -21.38 -0.59 -6.63
CA ILE A 84 -20.76 -1.88 -6.33
C ILE A 84 -19.41 -1.64 -5.66
N LEU A 85 -19.31 -2.07 -4.40
CA LEU A 85 -18.12 -1.97 -3.58
C LEU A 85 -17.69 -3.37 -3.12
N TYR A 86 -16.37 -3.61 -3.13
CA TYR A 86 -15.78 -4.79 -2.48
C TYR A 86 -14.84 -4.31 -1.38
N ALA A 87 -14.95 -4.93 -0.21
CA ALA A 87 -14.11 -4.64 0.94
C ALA A 87 -13.46 -5.92 1.47
N SER A 88 -12.20 -5.83 1.86
CA SER A 88 -11.57 -6.91 2.61
C SER A 88 -11.23 -6.48 4.02
N THR A 89 -11.65 -7.30 4.99
CA THR A 89 -11.30 -7.12 6.40
C THR A 89 -10.01 -7.89 6.71
N PHE A 90 -9.23 -7.36 7.64
CA PHE A 90 -7.99 -7.94 8.10
C PHE A 90 -7.91 -7.88 9.62
N GLU A 91 -7.89 -9.05 10.24
CA GLU A 91 -7.67 -9.16 11.68
C GLU A 91 -6.19 -9.05 11.98
N VAL A 92 -5.78 -7.91 12.56
CA VAL A 92 -4.39 -7.59 12.82
C VAL A 92 -4.17 -7.08 14.24
N LEU A 93 -3.14 -7.61 14.89
CA LEU A 93 -2.67 -7.13 16.18
C LEU A 93 -1.14 -7.15 16.22
N ARG A 94 -0.55 -5.96 16.31
CA ARG A 94 0.91 -5.80 16.41
C ARG A 94 1.33 -5.62 17.87
N ARG A 95 2.33 -6.41 18.29
CA ARG A 95 2.97 -6.32 19.60
C ARG A 95 4.49 -6.17 19.41
N THR A 96 5.19 -5.73 20.44
CA THR A 96 6.66 -5.64 20.41
C THR A 96 7.34 -7.02 20.20
N TRP A 97 6.67 -8.10 20.57
CA TRP A 97 7.17 -9.47 20.47
C TRP A 97 6.51 -10.32 19.39
N GLY A 98 5.59 -9.76 18.59
CA GLY A 98 4.93 -10.53 17.54
C GLY A 98 3.83 -9.80 16.79
N LEU A 99 3.43 -10.40 15.69
CA LEU A 99 2.38 -9.94 14.82
C LEU A 99 1.33 -11.04 14.63
N LYS A 100 0.08 -10.79 15.02
CA LYS A 100 -1.07 -11.57 14.56
C LYS A 100 -1.53 -10.98 13.24
N ALA A 101 -1.46 -11.76 12.17
CA ALA A 101 -1.84 -11.37 10.82
C ALA A 101 -2.85 -12.39 10.26
N GLY A 102 -4.13 -12.10 10.43
CA GLY A 102 -5.24 -12.96 10.04
C GLY A 102 -6.02 -13.53 11.21
N GLY A 103 -7.21 -14.03 10.89
CA GLY A 103 -8.12 -14.60 11.88
C GLY A 103 -9.55 -14.79 11.34
N PRO A 104 -10.49 -15.22 12.20
CA PRO A 104 -11.86 -15.53 11.79
C PRO A 104 -12.66 -14.31 11.30
N ASN A 105 -12.20 -13.09 11.62
CA ASN A 105 -12.83 -11.86 11.19
C ASN A 105 -12.20 -11.24 9.93
N SER A 106 -11.21 -11.91 9.33
CA SER A 106 -10.70 -11.56 8.00
C SER A 106 -11.61 -12.16 6.93
N GLY A 107 -12.00 -11.37 5.93
CA GLY A 107 -12.91 -11.84 4.90
C GLY A 107 -13.17 -10.81 3.80
N ILE A 108 -14.01 -11.21 2.84
CA ILE A 108 -14.42 -10.42 1.69
C ILE A 108 -15.90 -10.08 1.82
N PHE A 109 -16.24 -8.83 1.57
CA PHE A 109 -17.57 -8.27 1.65
C PHE A 109 -17.91 -7.53 0.37
N LYS A 110 -19.16 -7.62 -0.07
CA LYS A 110 -19.70 -6.94 -1.24
C LYS A 110 -20.89 -6.08 -0.85
N SER A 111 -20.97 -4.89 -1.42
CA SER A 111 -22.17 -4.04 -1.43
C SER A 111 -22.59 -3.80 -2.88
N THR A 112 -23.88 -3.65 -3.14
CA THR A 112 -24.45 -3.29 -4.45
C THR A 112 -25.34 -2.05 -4.37
N ASP A 113 -25.32 -1.34 -3.25
CA ASP A 113 -26.18 -0.19 -2.94
C ASP A 113 -25.37 1.01 -2.37
N GLY A 114 -24.10 1.14 -2.78
CA GLY A 114 -23.25 2.24 -2.34
C GLY A 114 -22.82 2.13 -0.87
N GLY A 115 -22.84 0.93 -0.31
CA GLY A 115 -22.39 0.67 1.06
C GLY A 115 -23.49 0.77 2.12
N ASP A 116 -24.76 0.88 1.73
CA ASP A 116 -25.88 0.88 2.68
C ASP A 116 -26.07 -0.50 3.29
N THR A 117 -25.88 -1.58 2.50
CA THR A 117 -25.86 -2.97 2.99
C THR A 117 -24.60 -3.71 2.48
N TRP A 118 -24.18 -4.74 3.23
CA TRP A 118 -23.00 -5.54 2.94
C TRP A 118 -23.29 -7.04 3.09
N GLU A 119 -22.95 -7.81 2.05
CA GLU A 119 -22.98 -9.26 2.04
C GLU A 119 -21.57 -9.81 2.29
N GLU A 120 -21.42 -10.78 3.19
CA GLU A 120 -20.18 -11.52 3.38
C GLU A 120 -20.07 -12.63 2.33
N ILE A 121 -19.08 -12.53 1.44
CA ILE A 121 -18.79 -13.51 0.38
C ILE A 121 -17.52 -14.33 0.64
N THR A 122 -17.00 -14.27 1.86
CA THR A 122 -15.73 -14.91 2.29
C THR A 122 -15.71 -16.42 2.03
N ARG A 123 -16.88 -17.08 2.06
CA ARG A 123 -17.02 -18.54 1.93
C ARG A 123 -17.72 -18.98 0.65
N ASN A 124 -17.79 -18.10 -0.33
CA ASN A 124 -18.36 -18.44 -1.62
C ASN A 124 -17.53 -19.56 -2.30
N PRO A 125 -18.16 -20.40 -3.13
CA PRO A 125 -17.52 -21.55 -3.76
C PRO A 125 -16.19 -21.18 -4.42
N GLY A 126 -15.16 -21.99 -4.17
CA GLY A 126 -13.80 -21.80 -4.69
C GLY A 126 -12.84 -21.04 -3.77
N LEU A 127 -13.35 -20.33 -2.76
CA LEU A 127 -12.51 -19.66 -1.75
C LEU A 127 -12.09 -20.63 -0.62
N PRO A 128 -10.99 -20.33 0.12
CA PRO A 128 -10.54 -21.14 1.24
C PRO A 128 -11.57 -21.19 2.37
N SER A 129 -11.66 -22.34 3.03
CA SER A 129 -12.63 -22.59 4.11
C SER A 129 -12.16 -22.13 5.50
N HIS A 130 -10.86 -21.97 5.69
CA HIS A 130 -10.24 -21.62 6.96
C HIS A 130 -10.05 -20.11 7.14
N ASN A 131 -9.44 -19.73 8.26
CA ASN A 131 -9.13 -18.33 8.55
C ASN A 131 -8.19 -17.74 7.49
N LEU A 132 -8.52 -16.52 7.07
CA LEU A 132 -7.75 -15.78 6.09
C LEU A 132 -6.83 -14.77 6.78
N GLY A 133 -5.71 -14.47 6.11
CA GLY A 133 -4.84 -13.36 6.43
C GLY A 133 -5.25 -12.10 5.68
N ARG A 134 -4.27 -11.40 5.13
CA ARG A 134 -4.49 -10.20 4.32
C ARG A 134 -5.07 -10.56 2.95
N ILE A 135 -5.91 -9.69 2.44
CA ILE A 135 -6.54 -9.83 1.13
C ILE A 135 -6.39 -8.52 0.38
N GLY A 136 -5.74 -8.55 -0.77
CA GLY A 136 -5.72 -7.46 -1.74
C GLY A 136 -6.71 -7.73 -2.86
N GLN A 137 -7.43 -6.72 -3.31
CA GLN A 137 -8.47 -6.87 -4.33
C GLN A 137 -8.23 -5.93 -5.51
N ALA A 138 -8.63 -6.36 -6.72
CA ALA A 138 -8.59 -5.53 -7.91
C ALA A 138 -9.79 -5.79 -8.81
N HIS A 139 -10.27 -4.70 -9.42
CA HIS A 139 -11.32 -4.69 -10.42
C HIS A 139 -10.88 -3.87 -11.62
N SER A 140 -11.33 -4.23 -12.81
CA SER A 140 -11.09 -3.49 -14.05
C SER A 140 -12.40 -3.16 -14.73
N LYS A 141 -12.57 -1.91 -15.16
CA LYS A 141 -13.72 -1.51 -15.98
C LYS A 141 -13.78 -2.24 -17.32
N ALA A 142 -12.65 -2.76 -17.80
CA ALA A 142 -12.59 -3.54 -19.04
C ALA A 142 -13.25 -4.93 -18.93
N MET A 143 -13.46 -5.41 -17.68
CA MET A 143 -14.18 -6.65 -17.38
C MET A 143 -15.09 -6.44 -16.17
N PRO A 144 -16.28 -5.88 -16.35
CA PRO A 144 -17.16 -5.42 -15.28
C PRO A 144 -17.53 -6.45 -14.22
N ASP A 145 -17.73 -7.71 -14.61
CA ASP A 145 -18.10 -8.79 -13.71
C ASP A 145 -16.90 -9.47 -13.03
N ARG A 146 -15.66 -9.11 -13.45
CA ARG A 146 -14.44 -9.70 -12.90
C ARG A 146 -13.98 -8.98 -11.66
N ILE A 147 -13.81 -9.74 -10.59
CA ILE A 147 -13.06 -9.35 -9.39
C ILE A 147 -11.91 -10.34 -9.15
N THR A 148 -10.74 -9.82 -8.85
CA THR A 148 -9.56 -10.62 -8.55
C THR A 148 -9.13 -10.37 -7.11
N ALA A 149 -8.71 -11.40 -6.39
CA ALA A 149 -8.30 -11.31 -4.99
C ALA A 149 -6.99 -12.08 -4.76
N LEU A 150 -5.99 -11.41 -4.20
CA LEU A 150 -4.77 -12.03 -3.70
C LEU A 150 -4.99 -12.32 -2.21
N ILE A 151 -5.05 -13.61 -1.84
CA ILE A 151 -5.52 -14.07 -0.53
C ILE A 151 -4.39 -14.78 0.21
N ASP A 152 -4.05 -14.28 1.40
CA ASP A 152 -3.19 -14.99 2.35
C ASP A 152 -4.02 -16.06 3.08
N SER A 153 -3.66 -17.33 2.87
CA SER A 153 -4.33 -18.47 3.46
C SER A 153 -3.36 -19.63 3.69
N LYS A 154 -3.44 -20.25 4.87
CA LYS A 154 -2.68 -21.45 5.17
C LYS A 154 -3.17 -22.68 4.39
N GLU A 155 -4.43 -22.68 3.97
CA GLU A 155 -5.01 -23.77 3.21
C GLU A 155 -4.57 -23.72 1.74
N LYS A 156 -4.76 -22.57 1.10
CA LYS A 156 -4.42 -22.37 -0.29
C LYS A 156 -4.15 -20.89 -0.53
N ASN A 157 -2.89 -20.50 -0.36
CA ASN A 157 -2.41 -19.15 -0.59
C ASN A 157 -2.43 -18.82 -2.09
N GLY A 158 -2.66 -17.57 -2.48
CA GLY A 158 -2.51 -17.19 -3.87
C GLY A 158 -3.56 -16.24 -4.44
N LEU A 159 -3.57 -16.18 -5.76
CA LEU A 159 -4.47 -15.37 -6.54
C LEU A 159 -5.73 -16.14 -6.90
N TYR A 160 -6.86 -15.50 -6.68
CA TYR A 160 -8.20 -15.98 -7.00
C TYR A 160 -8.89 -15.00 -7.95
N GLN A 161 -9.70 -15.53 -8.85
CA GLN A 161 -10.51 -14.75 -9.78
C GLN A 161 -11.96 -15.22 -9.74
N SER A 162 -12.86 -14.27 -9.84
CA SER A 162 -14.29 -14.49 -10.09
C SER A 162 -14.68 -13.70 -11.34
N ASP A 163 -15.43 -14.32 -12.23
CA ASP A 163 -15.99 -13.71 -13.43
C ASP A 163 -17.51 -13.49 -13.32
N ASP A 164 -18.08 -13.67 -12.14
CA ASP A 164 -19.51 -13.56 -11.84
C ASP A 164 -19.83 -12.63 -10.66
N GLY A 165 -18.93 -11.66 -10.42
CA GLY A 165 -19.10 -10.66 -9.38
C GLY A 165 -18.90 -11.20 -7.96
N GLY A 166 -18.11 -12.24 -7.79
CA GLY A 166 -17.76 -12.83 -6.50
C GLY A 166 -18.67 -13.97 -6.05
N LYS A 167 -19.54 -14.49 -6.91
CA LYS A 167 -20.43 -15.64 -6.57
C LYS A 167 -19.64 -16.95 -6.54
N THR A 168 -18.75 -17.15 -7.52
CA THR A 168 -17.85 -18.30 -7.59
C THR A 168 -16.42 -17.85 -7.89
N TRP A 169 -15.43 -18.62 -7.43
CA TRP A 169 -14.03 -18.27 -7.52
C TRP A 169 -13.19 -19.42 -8.03
N GLU A 170 -12.19 -19.08 -8.85
CA GLU A 170 -11.15 -19.98 -9.32
C GLU A 170 -9.80 -19.54 -8.73
N TRP A 171 -9.05 -20.51 -8.18
CA TRP A 171 -7.67 -20.30 -7.80
C TRP A 171 -6.77 -20.40 -9.04
N LEU A 172 -5.89 -19.42 -9.23
CA LEU A 172 -5.04 -19.33 -10.41
C LEU A 172 -3.59 -19.72 -10.14
N THR A 173 -2.98 -19.18 -9.09
CA THR A 173 -1.54 -19.36 -8.82
C THR A 173 -1.16 -18.96 -7.39
N ASP A 174 -0.07 -19.57 -6.90
CA ASP A 174 0.63 -19.21 -5.67
C ASP A 174 2.03 -18.64 -5.94
N HIS A 175 2.23 -18.06 -7.12
CA HIS A 175 3.54 -17.54 -7.52
C HIS A 175 4.20 -16.73 -6.40
N VAL A 176 5.41 -17.16 -5.97
CA VAL A 176 6.08 -16.63 -4.76
C VAL A 176 6.34 -15.13 -4.82
N GLY A 177 6.59 -14.59 -6.02
CA GLY A 177 6.84 -13.15 -6.20
C GLY A 177 5.66 -12.27 -5.80
N ILE A 178 4.43 -12.77 -5.93
CA ILE A 178 3.22 -12.01 -5.60
C ILE A 178 2.65 -12.37 -4.22
N THR A 179 3.04 -13.51 -3.64
CA THR A 179 2.46 -14.05 -2.40
C THR A 179 3.37 -13.90 -1.17
N GLN A 180 4.56 -13.32 -1.33
CA GLN A 180 5.49 -13.14 -0.22
C GLN A 180 5.08 -12.01 0.74
N ARG A 181 5.44 -12.13 2.02
CA ARG A 181 5.21 -11.12 3.08
C ARG A 181 3.79 -10.55 3.07
N PRO A 182 2.72 -11.36 3.17
CA PRO A 182 1.35 -10.90 3.02
C PRO A 182 0.94 -9.82 4.02
N PHE A 183 1.50 -9.84 5.24
CA PHE A 183 1.25 -8.82 6.25
C PHE A 183 1.72 -7.42 5.82
N TYR A 184 2.66 -7.32 4.86
CA TYR A 184 3.27 -6.06 4.40
C TYR A 184 2.82 -5.67 2.99
N TYR A 185 2.81 -6.62 2.04
CA TYR A 185 2.43 -6.39 0.64
C TYR A 185 0.97 -6.77 0.35
N TYR A 186 0.69 -7.49 -0.73
CA TYR A 186 -0.65 -7.84 -1.24
C TYR A 186 -1.39 -6.65 -1.84
N HIS A 187 -0.64 -5.77 -2.51
CA HIS A 187 -1.19 -4.66 -3.26
C HIS A 187 -1.42 -5.11 -4.71
N LEU A 188 -2.64 -5.57 -4.98
CA LEU A 188 -3.08 -6.03 -6.29
C LEU A 188 -3.78 -4.89 -7.04
N HIS A 189 -3.46 -4.75 -8.32
CA HIS A 189 -4.02 -3.73 -9.20
C HIS A 189 -4.39 -4.34 -10.55
N ALA A 190 -5.53 -3.94 -11.13
CA ALA A 190 -5.95 -4.30 -12.48
C ALA A 190 -5.92 -3.06 -13.37
N SER A 191 -5.43 -3.23 -14.60
CA SER A 191 -5.44 -2.17 -15.59
C SER A 191 -6.87 -1.80 -15.98
N PRO A 192 -7.24 -0.52 -16.04
CA PRO A 192 -8.55 -0.10 -16.48
C PRO A 192 -8.74 -0.30 -18.01
N HIS A 193 -7.66 -0.53 -18.76
CA HIS A 193 -7.66 -0.67 -20.21
C HIS A 193 -7.69 -2.12 -20.69
N ASN A 194 -7.24 -3.06 -19.84
CA ASN A 194 -7.18 -4.49 -20.16
C ASN A 194 -7.43 -5.33 -18.91
N GLY A 195 -8.58 -5.98 -18.81
CA GLY A 195 -8.94 -6.77 -17.64
C GLY A 195 -8.09 -8.04 -17.41
N ASN A 196 -7.25 -8.43 -18.38
CA ASN A 196 -6.24 -9.48 -18.19
C ASN A 196 -4.89 -8.94 -17.74
N GLU A 197 -4.72 -7.63 -17.69
CA GLU A 197 -3.50 -7.01 -17.21
C GLU A 197 -3.60 -6.74 -15.73
N LEU A 198 -2.79 -7.47 -14.95
CA LEU A 198 -2.70 -7.36 -13.51
C LEU A 198 -1.28 -6.97 -13.09
N TRP A 199 -1.20 -6.22 -12.02
CA TRP A 199 0.05 -5.79 -11.41
C TRP A 199 0.01 -6.05 -9.91
N VAL A 200 1.14 -6.51 -9.37
CA VAL A 200 1.31 -6.65 -7.92
C VAL A 200 2.52 -5.83 -7.48
N ALA A 201 2.25 -4.87 -6.61
CA ALA A 201 3.25 -4.13 -5.87
C ALA A 201 3.66 -4.96 -4.64
N SER A 202 4.89 -5.43 -4.65
CA SER A 202 5.50 -6.31 -3.67
C SER A 202 6.94 -5.86 -3.44
N ASN A 203 7.84 -6.70 -2.91
CA ASN A 203 9.26 -6.35 -2.86
C ASN A 203 9.86 -6.10 -4.26
N LYS A 204 9.23 -6.68 -5.28
CA LYS A 204 9.45 -6.36 -6.70
C LYS A 204 8.12 -5.99 -7.34
N LEU A 205 8.19 -5.34 -8.50
CA LEU A 205 7.03 -5.01 -9.31
C LEU A 205 6.74 -6.17 -10.25
N TRP A 206 5.61 -6.84 -10.06
CA TRP A 206 5.19 -7.99 -10.85
C TRP A 206 4.04 -7.64 -11.78
N TRP A 207 4.02 -8.26 -12.94
CA TRP A 207 3.09 -7.97 -14.02
C TRP A 207 2.65 -9.24 -14.74
N SER A 208 1.36 -9.31 -15.08
CA SER A 208 0.71 -10.38 -15.83
C SER A 208 -0.14 -9.78 -16.95
N LEU A 209 -0.19 -10.43 -18.11
CA LEU A 209 -1.06 -10.08 -19.22
C LEU A 209 -2.10 -11.16 -19.57
N ASP A 210 -2.12 -12.25 -18.83
CA ASP A 210 -2.97 -13.42 -19.08
C ASP A 210 -3.99 -13.68 -17.97
N GLY A 211 -4.37 -12.61 -17.25
CA GLY A 211 -5.32 -12.68 -16.17
C GLY A 211 -4.74 -13.24 -14.87
N GLY A 212 -3.42 -13.19 -14.69
CA GLY A 212 -2.75 -13.62 -13.47
C GLY A 212 -2.27 -15.07 -13.47
N LYS A 213 -2.29 -15.76 -14.60
CA LYS A 213 -1.81 -17.15 -14.73
C LYS A 213 -0.29 -17.21 -14.72
N THR A 214 0.36 -16.28 -15.44
CA THR A 214 1.83 -16.14 -15.44
C THR A 214 2.25 -14.74 -15.03
N TRP A 215 3.45 -14.62 -14.44
CA TRP A 215 3.94 -13.38 -13.87
C TRP A 215 5.39 -13.12 -14.26
N GLU A 216 5.66 -11.90 -14.65
CA GLU A 216 6.99 -11.41 -14.98
C GLU A 216 7.38 -10.26 -14.05
N GLN A 217 8.65 -10.24 -13.62
CA GLN A 217 9.20 -9.12 -12.88
C GLN A 217 9.53 -7.98 -13.84
N ARG A 218 9.10 -6.76 -13.51
CA ARG A 218 9.51 -5.57 -14.27
C ARG A 218 10.95 -5.19 -13.92
N SER A 219 11.78 -5.09 -14.94
CA SER A 219 13.16 -4.66 -14.83
C SER A 219 13.29 -3.12 -14.74
N GLY A 220 14.47 -2.64 -14.30
CA GLY A 220 14.75 -1.21 -14.19
C GLY A 220 13.99 -0.49 -13.07
N THR A 221 13.36 -1.24 -12.18
CA THR A 221 12.64 -0.73 -11.01
C THR A 221 13.45 -0.95 -9.73
N LYS A 222 13.08 -0.23 -8.68
CA LYS A 222 13.60 -0.41 -7.30
C LYS A 222 12.91 -1.60 -6.62
N ASP A 223 12.95 -1.63 -5.31
CA ASP A 223 12.34 -2.63 -4.45
C ASP A 223 11.26 -1.98 -3.56
N ASP A 224 10.46 -2.83 -2.92
CA ASP A 224 9.48 -2.44 -1.90
C ASP A 224 8.41 -1.48 -2.43
N PHE A 225 7.57 -1.99 -3.33
CA PHE A 225 6.47 -1.26 -3.95
C PHE A 225 5.20 -1.29 -3.11
N HIS A 226 4.46 -0.15 -3.10
CA HIS A 226 3.31 0.04 -2.23
C HIS A 226 2.01 0.39 -2.95
N ASP A 227 2.05 1.10 -4.08
CA ASP A 227 0.83 1.42 -4.83
C ASP A 227 1.12 1.65 -6.31
N ILE A 228 0.09 1.48 -7.14
CA ILE A 228 0.11 1.74 -8.58
C ILE A 228 -1.14 2.53 -8.93
N LYS A 229 -0.97 3.56 -9.75
CA LYS A 229 -2.08 4.26 -10.39
C LYS A 229 -1.89 4.30 -11.88
N PHE A 230 -2.91 3.87 -12.58
CA PHE A 230 -3.02 3.98 -14.03
C PHE A 230 -3.67 5.30 -14.39
N ASP A 231 -3.25 5.89 -15.51
CA ASP A 231 -4.01 6.97 -16.13
C ASP A 231 -5.27 6.36 -16.77
N PRO A 232 -6.47 6.84 -16.43
CA PRO A 232 -7.70 6.29 -16.98
C PRO A 232 -7.90 6.56 -18.48
N ASN A 233 -7.13 7.50 -19.05
CA ASN A 233 -7.23 7.94 -20.45
C ASN A 233 -6.02 7.53 -21.31
N ASP A 234 -4.92 7.10 -20.67
CA ASP A 234 -3.68 6.72 -21.37
C ASP A 234 -3.14 5.39 -20.79
N LYS A 235 -3.30 4.32 -21.56
CA LYS A 235 -2.87 2.96 -21.18
C LYS A 235 -1.37 2.83 -20.95
N ASP A 236 -0.58 3.72 -21.50
CA ASP A 236 0.88 3.69 -21.40
C ASP A 236 1.42 4.50 -20.22
N ARG A 237 0.55 5.28 -19.55
CA ARG A 237 0.92 6.14 -18.43
C ARG A 237 0.53 5.52 -17.09
N MET A 238 1.52 5.37 -16.21
CA MET A 238 1.35 4.89 -14.83
C MET A 238 2.30 5.60 -13.89
N ILE A 239 1.90 5.62 -12.62
CA ILE A 239 2.74 6.02 -11.50
C ILE A 239 2.79 4.88 -10.49
N VAL A 240 3.99 4.59 -9.95
CA VAL A 240 4.20 3.61 -8.90
C VAL A 240 4.92 4.25 -7.73
N THR A 241 4.60 3.82 -6.52
CA THR A 241 5.26 4.26 -5.29
C THR A 241 6.06 3.11 -4.68
N HIS A 242 7.20 3.44 -4.11
CA HIS A 242 8.10 2.49 -3.46
C HIS A 242 8.88 3.21 -2.34
N ASP A 243 9.64 2.48 -1.52
CA ASP A 243 10.36 3.04 -0.38
C ASP A 243 11.35 4.17 -0.74
N GLY A 244 11.89 4.16 -1.95
CA GLY A 244 12.79 5.22 -2.44
C GLY A 244 12.09 6.43 -3.06
N GLY A 245 10.75 6.44 -3.17
CA GLY A 245 9.98 7.56 -3.74
C GLY A 245 8.94 7.14 -4.76
N VAL A 246 8.91 7.83 -5.90
CA VAL A 246 7.87 7.70 -6.93
C VAL A 246 8.53 7.53 -8.30
N MET A 247 8.00 6.62 -9.10
CA MET A 247 8.42 6.44 -10.49
C MET A 247 7.23 6.58 -11.43
N VAL A 248 7.49 7.14 -12.61
CA VAL A 248 6.49 7.32 -13.68
C VAL A 248 6.96 6.60 -14.94
N THR A 249 6.03 5.97 -15.63
CA THR A 249 6.23 5.45 -16.99
C THR A 249 5.27 6.12 -17.97
N LEU A 250 5.71 6.29 -19.21
CA LEU A 250 4.93 6.83 -20.32
C LEU A 250 4.87 5.83 -21.49
N ASN A 251 5.24 4.58 -21.27
CA ASN A 251 5.30 3.55 -22.32
C ASN A 251 4.93 2.15 -21.77
N GLY A 252 3.93 2.09 -20.88
CA GLY A 252 3.39 0.83 -20.34
C GLY A 252 4.38 0.05 -19.49
N GLY A 253 5.25 0.74 -18.75
CA GLY A 253 6.21 0.12 -17.84
C GLY A 253 7.45 -0.47 -18.51
N LYS A 254 7.72 -0.14 -19.81
CA LYS A 254 8.95 -0.56 -20.50
C LYS A 254 10.18 0.20 -19.97
N THR A 255 10.01 1.48 -19.66
CA THR A 255 11.02 2.30 -18.99
C THR A 255 10.36 3.15 -17.91
N TRP A 256 11.15 3.56 -16.92
CA TRP A 256 10.71 4.31 -15.76
C TRP A 256 11.59 5.54 -15.54
N SER A 257 11.01 6.58 -14.93
CA SER A 257 11.78 7.72 -14.43
C SER A 257 12.76 7.29 -13.33
N THR A 258 13.64 8.20 -12.90
CA THR A 258 14.52 7.92 -11.76
C THR A 258 13.71 7.55 -10.52
N PRO A 259 14.13 6.53 -9.75
CA PRO A 259 13.49 6.18 -8.49
C PRO A 259 13.81 7.17 -7.35
N PHE A 260 14.86 7.99 -7.50
CA PHE A 260 15.32 8.91 -6.46
C PHE A 260 14.65 10.28 -6.64
N THR A 261 13.42 10.39 -6.18
CA THR A 261 12.60 11.61 -6.33
C THR A 261 12.41 12.37 -5.03
N GLN A 262 12.86 11.81 -3.90
CA GLN A 262 12.70 12.40 -2.57
C GLN A 262 14.08 12.71 -1.97
N PRO A 263 14.35 13.96 -1.56
CA PRO A 263 15.62 14.34 -0.92
C PRO A 263 15.57 14.10 0.60
N ASN A 264 14.98 12.99 1.05
CA ASN A 264 14.81 12.62 2.44
C ASN A 264 15.35 11.22 2.70
N GLN A 265 15.68 10.95 3.95
CA GLN A 265 16.19 9.66 4.41
C GLN A 265 15.63 9.35 5.79
N GLN A 266 15.44 8.06 6.07
CA GLN A 266 15.05 7.60 7.39
C GLN A 266 16.28 7.14 8.16
N VAL A 267 16.73 7.96 9.09
CA VAL A 267 17.91 7.68 9.92
C VAL A 267 17.46 7.10 11.26
N TYR A 268 18.00 5.92 11.65
CA TYR A 268 17.67 5.29 12.92
C TYR A 268 18.25 6.03 14.13
N ARG A 269 19.50 6.45 14.01
CA ARG A 269 20.24 7.14 15.07
C ARG A 269 21.15 8.18 14.43
N VAL A 270 21.38 9.26 15.14
CA VAL A 270 22.32 10.30 14.76
C VAL A 270 23.27 10.57 15.92
N ASP A 271 24.53 10.73 15.59
CA ASP A 271 25.58 11.19 16.49
C ASP A 271 26.39 12.30 15.84
N VAL A 272 27.15 13.06 16.61
CA VAL A 272 27.93 14.20 16.14
C VAL A 272 29.34 14.17 16.73
N ASP A 273 30.34 14.60 15.94
CA ASP A 273 31.70 14.81 16.45
C ASP A 273 31.91 16.24 17.00
N SER A 274 33.10 16.47 17.53
CA SER A 274 33.49 17.77 18.13
C SER A 274 34.27 18.68 17.16
N GLN A 275 34.31 18.37 15.86
CA GLN A 275 34.98 19.18 14.85
C GLN A 275 34.19 20.47 14.55
N PHE A 276 34.82 21.40 13.85
CA PHE A 276 34.13 22.57 13.30
C PHE A 276 34.53 22.77 11.83
N PRO A 277 33.57 22.73 10.90
CA PRO A 277 32.18 22.31 11.07
C PRO A 277 32.11 20.87 11.61
N TYR A 278 31.15 20.60 12.51
CA TYR A 278 30.92 19.25 13.02
C TYR A 278 30.32 18.35 11.94
N ASN A 279 30.52 17.05 12.06
CA ASN A 279 29.87 16.06 11.19
C ASN A 279 28.74 15.36 11.92
N LEU A 280 27.71 15.02 11.18
CA LEU A 280 26.63 14.14 11.60
C LEU A 280 26.94 12.73 11.10
N TYR A 281 26.73 11.75 11.95
CA TYR A 281 26.88 10.33 11.67
C TYR A 281 25.54 9.66 11.82
N GLY A 282 25.13 8.84 10.87
CA GLY A 282 23.85 8.15 10.92
C GLY A 282 23.79 6.89 10.08
N ASN A 283 22.96 5.95 10.51
CA ASN A 283 22.64 4.75 9.76
C ASN A 283 21.21 4.85 9.24
N ASN A 284 21.06 4.63 7.95
CA ASN A 284 19.76 4.63 7.27
C ASN A 284 19.07 3.28 7.36
N GLN A 285 17.75 3.32 7.28
CA GLN A 285 16.97 2.13 7.00
C GLN A 285 17.28 1.62 5.60
N ASP A 286 17.45 0.31 5.48
CA ASP A 286 17.71 -0.45 4.24
C ASP A 286 18.96 0.00 3.45
N LEU A 287 19.80 0.83 4.05
CA LEU A 287 21.02 1.36 3.44
C LEU A 287 22.22 1.28 4.41
N ILE A 288 23.27 2.00 4.04
CA ILE A 288 24.53 2.08 4.79
C ILE A 288 24.56 3.29 5.71
N GLY A 289 25.53 3.30 6.63
CA GLY A 289 25.83 4.47 7.46
C GLY A 289 26.69 5.50 6.73
N TYR A 290 26.49 6.76 7.04
CA TYR A 290 27.27 7.85 6.50
C TYR A 290 27.58 8.97 7.49
N LYS A 291 28.58 9.73 7.10
CA LYS A 291 28.99 10.99 7.69
C LYS A 291 28.67 12.13 6.71
N VAL A 292 28.08 13.20 7.24
CA VAL A 292 27.75 14.41 6.49
C VAL A 292 28.22 15.63 7.32
N PRO A 293 28.95 16.59 6.74
CA PRO A 293 29.32 17.79 7.47
C PRO A 293 28.10 18.67 7.74
N SER A 294 28.12 19.42 8.83
CA SER A 294 27.06 20.37 9.18
C SER A 294 27.04 21.62 8.29
N ALA A 295 28.12 21.89 7.58
CA ALA A 295 28.25 22.99 6.62
C ALA A 295 29.22 22.59 5.50
N SER A 296 28.96 23.11 4.30
CA SER A 296 29.84 22.97 3.13
C SER A 296 30.32 24.33 2.68
N ILE A 297 31.56 24.38 2.21
CA ILE A 297 32.15 25.60 1.62
C ILE A 297 31.49 26.01 0.30
N TRP A 298 30.70 25.13 -0.27
CA TRP A 298 29.94 25.34 -1.51
C TRP A 298 28.55 25.93 -1.31
N GLY A 299 28.21 26.31 -0.08
CA GLY A 299 26.95 26.94 0.28
C GLY A 299 25.83 25.95 0.63
N GLY A 300 25.76 24.79 0.00
CA GLY A 300 24.79 23.72 0.29
C GLY A 300 25.47 22.36 0.44
N ILE A 301 24.93 21.51 1.28
CA ILE A 301 25.38 20.11 1.40
C ILE A 301 24.84 19.32 0.21
N SER A 302 25.71 18.60 -0.46
CA SER A 302 25.40 17.78 -1.62
C SER A 302 25.82 16.33 -1.42
N GLN A 303 25.52 15.47 -2.36
CA GLN A 303 25.96 14.08 -2.35
C GLN A 303 27.49 13.94 -2.34
N ALA A 304 28.21 14.91 -2.88
CA ALA A 304 29.67 14.93 -2.88
C ALA A 304 30.26 15.11 -1.46
N ASP A 305 29.52 15.68 -0.54
CA ASP A 305 29.91 15.87 0.86
C ASP A 305 29.66 14.63 1.74
N VAL A 306 28.95 13.62 1.21
CA VAL A 306 28.58 12.41 1.93
C VAL A 306 29.71 11.39 1.90
N THR A 307 30.12 10.90 3.07
CA THR A 307 31.12 9.83 3.20
C THR A 307 30.47 8.58 3.81
N VAL A 308 30.67 7.43 3.19
CA VAL A 308 30.22 6.14 3.74
C VAL A 308 31.13 5.76 4.91
N VAL A 309 30.56 5.50 6.08
CA VAL A 309 31.32 5.21 7.32
C VAL A 309 30.95 3.90 8.00
N GLY A 310 29.99 3.17 7.50
CA GLY A 310 29.58 1.89 8.07
C GLY A 310 28.66 1.11 7.16
N SER A 311 28.32 -0.11 7.58
CA SER A 311 27.38 -0.98 6.89
C SER A 311 26.28 -1.45 7.85
N GLY A 312 25.09 -1.71 7.29
CA GLY A 312 23.94 -2.22 8.01
C GLY A 312 22.96 -1.15 8.46
N GLU A 313 21.68 -1.46 8.29
CA GLU A 313 20.60 -0.52 8.48
C GLU A 313 20.38 -0.11 9.92
N SER A 314 20.41 -1.00 10.87
CA SER A 314 20.07 -0.74 12.28
C SER A 314 21.29 -0.49 13.18
N GLY A 315 22.45 -0.30 12.59
CA GLY A 315 23.71 -0.01 13.29
C GLY A 315 23.74 1.37 13.96
N ALA A 316 24.85 1.63 14.64
CA ALA A 316 25.20 2.96 15.12
C ALA A 316 26.58 3.33 14.56
N SER A 317 26.69 4.46 13.89
CA SER A 317 27.96 5.04 13.50
C SER A 317 28.35 6.05 14.55
N VAL A 318 29.42 5.76 15.30
CA VAL A 318 29.93 6.59 16.37
C VAL A 318 31.18 7.31 15.87
N PRO A 319 31.29 8.63 16.06
CA PRO A 319 32.49 9.36 15.66
C PRO A 319 33.70 8.86 16.43
N PRO A 320 34.90 8.86 15.82
CA PRO A 320 36.12 8.52 16.53
C PRO A 320 36.38 9.54 17.65
N VAL A 321 36.61 9.04 18.84
CA VAL A 321 37.01 9.88 19.97
C VAL A 321 38.50 10.16 19.80
N SER A 322 38.85 11.40 19.43
CA SER A 322 40.23 11.85 19.43
C SER A 322 40.61 12.26 20.86
N TYR A 323 41.33 11.38 21.56
CA TYR A 323 42.06 11.80 22.74
C TYR A 323 43.32 12.51 22.31
N THR A 324 43.24 13.80 22.13
CA THR A 324 44.48 14.62 22.11
C THR A 324 44.89 14.79 23.55
N HIS A 325 45.98 14.11 23.92
CA HIS A 325 46.75 14.40 25.13
C HIS A 325 47.64 15.60 24.89
#